data_3933ecae764b48cd28795eaf7c232d8c
#
_entry.id   3933ecae764b48cd28795eaf7c232d8c
#
_cell.length_a   1.000
_cell.length_b   1.000
_cell.length_c   1.000
_cell.angle_alpha   90.00
_cell.angle_beta   90.00
_cell.angle_gamma   90.00
#
_symmetry.space_group_name_H-M   'P 1'
#
loop_
_entity.id
_entity.type
_entity.pdbx_description
1 polymer ?
#
loop_
_entity_poly.entity_id
_entity_poly.type
_entity_poly.pdbx_seq_one_letter_code
_entity_poly.pdbx_strand_id
1 'polypeptide(L)'
;MSAANFHVRAGDVQSQHAQGFIGQIIGSFESLLLTNKNPQAKQVSTITVGGATNDTDYSVTIGGSASEFTSDASATVAEIHAGLVAAINANPVARGQMVASGASPSIVLTAVYPGQAITVTVADAGSGDLGSVAATTAAATASSVGFGKAMVNNGYTADRPDMIGHVASTADFSAQVETFTYGSVGSGDEVTLEVLFEGRRYAETVTYATSQTATLAALVTAMDVILDAAFGAGLSILLASDATTITLTSDVAGSEFDATSMVDGAGTVVKAYTTGPSVATSFQRLFAGFAKRRMDIEDATLAGDDPAYPANIGVETVTRGLGYVENSQGVSFGDAVYVDLGAASGTKGDFFNSAATGRVYLPREKALWERDEYSTSSNDVAVLRVESGRIG
;
A
#
# COMPACT_ATOMS: atom_id res chain seq x y z
N MET A 1 17.74 -45.67 31.11
CA MET A 1 17.23 -44.94 29.91
C MET A 1 18.47 -44.50 29.13
N SER A 2 18.68 -45.13 27.98
CA SER A 2 19.85 -44.83 27.12
C SER A 2 19.53 -43.54 26.34
N ALA A 3 20.39 -42.51 26.44
CA ALA A 3 20.30 -41.33 25.63
C ALA A 3 20.54 -41.74 24.17
N ALA A 4 19.54 -41.62 23.35
CA ALA A 4 19.67 -41.80 21.91
C ALA A 4 20.59 -40.68 21.38
N ASN A 5 21.81 -41.06 21.00
CA ASN A 5 22.69 -40.16 20.25
C ASN A 5 22.05 -39.88 18.88
N PHE A 6 21.46 -38.72 18.73
CA PHE A 6 21.02 -38.21 17.43
C PHE A 6 22.23 -37.80 16.63
N HIS A 7 22.79 -38.73 15.86
CA HIS A 7 23.78 -38.41 14.84
C HIS A 7 23.05 -37.95 13.56
N VAL A 8 22.87 -36.65 13.43
CA VAL A 8 22.46 -36.05 12.15
C VAL A 8 23.66 -36.18 11.19
N ARG A 9 23.55 -36.99 10.15
CA ARG A 9 24.58 -37.07 9.10
C ARG A 9 24.58 -35.77 8.30
N ALA A 10 25.75 -35.38 7.79
CA ALA A 10 25.88 -34.17 6.95
C ALA A 10 24.90 -34.16 5.74
N GLY A 11 24.56 -35.37 5.20
CA GLY A 11 23.55 -35.54 4.17
C GLY A 11 22.11 -35.29 4.66
N ASP A 12 21.80 -35.56 5.93
CA ASP A 12 20.46 -35.33 6.48
C ASP A 12 20.24 -33.84 6.76
N VAL A 13 21.32 -33.11 7.08
CA VAL A 13 21.25 -31.63 7.20
C VAL A 13 20.97 -30.98 5.84
N GLN A 14 21.57 -31.48 4.77
CA GLN A 14 21.32 -31.00 3.42
C GLN A 14 19.89 -31.31 2.93
N SER A 15 19.36 -32.50 3.26
CA SER A 15 17.99 -32.85 2.88
C SER A 15 16.91 -32.10 3.68
N GLN A 16 17.22 -31.67 4.89
CA GLN A 16 16.31 -30.82 5.69
C GLN A 16 16.40 -29.34 5.28
N HIS A 17 17.52 -28.88 4.74
CA HIS A 17 17.64 -27.55 4.15
C HIS A 17 16.88 -27.41 2.82
N ALA A 18 16.57 -28.53 2.14
CA ALA A 18 15.77 -28.53 0.93
C ALA A 18 14.29 -28.13 1.14
N GLN A 19 13.86 -28.05 2.40
CA GLN A 19 12.53 -27.59 2.80
C GLN A 19 12.67 -26.39 3.74
N GLY A 20 13.22 -25.29 3.24
CA GLY A 20 13.22 -24.04 3.99
C GLY A 20 11.80 -23.60 4.32
N PHE A 21 11.60 -23.03 5.49
CA PHE A 21 10.29 -22.47 5.88
C PHE A 21 10.26 -20.99 5.56
N ILE A 22 9.14 -20.51 5.05
CA ILE A 22 8.91 -19.09 4.76
C ILE A 22 9.32 -18.24 5.97
N GLY A 23 10.12 -17.18 5.73
CA GLY A 23 10.65 -16.30 6.77
C GLY A 23 11.84 -16.87 7.58
N GLN A 24 12.26 -18.11 7.33
CA GLN A 24 13.47 -18.68 7.95
C GLN A 24 14.73 -17.98 7.43
N ILE A 25 15.68 -17.74 8.32
CA ILE A 25 16.94 -17.05 8.02
C ILE A 25 18.06 -18.05 7.78
N ILE A 26 18.92 -17.73 6.81
CA ILE A 26 20.12 -18.48 6.47
C ILE A 26 21.34 -17.66 6.87
N GLY A 27 22.13 -18.13 7.83
CA GLY A 27 23.37 -17.48 8.25
C GLY A 27 23.16 -16.24 9.13
N SER A 28 24.09 -15.29 9.04
CA SER A 28 24.03 -14.03 9.80
C SER A 28 23.09 -13.01 9.15
N PHE A 29 22.39 -12.24 9.96
CA PHE A 29 21.44 -11.26 9.49
C PHE A 29 21.41 -10.02 10.40
N GLU A 30 20.91 -8.90 9.87
CA GLU A 30 20.52 -7.74 10.64
C GLU A 30 18.99 -7.65 10.61
N SER A 31 18.40 -7.31 11.72
CA SER A 31 16.93 -7.17 11.83
C SER A 31 16.53 -5.87 12.52
N LEU A 32 15.32 -5.45 12.23
CA LEU A 32 14.64 -4.31 12.78
C LEU A 32 13.31 -4.78 13.38
N LEU A 33 12.97 -4.30 14.56
CA LEU A 33 11.67 -4.57 15.15
C LEU A 33 10.68 -3.49 14.69
N LEU A 34 9.71 -3.86 13.86
CA LEU A 34 8.64 -3.00 13.43
C LEU A 34 7.35 -3.38 14.15
N THR A 35 6.65 -2.42 14.75
CA THR A 35 5.31 -2.70 15.28
C THR A 35 4.32 -2.86 14.13
N ASN A 36 3.64 -4.00 14.04
CA ASN A 36 2.60 -4.24 13.05
C ASN A 36 1.44 -3.27 13.23
N LYS A 37 1.40 -2.24 12.40
CA LYS A 37 0.33 -1.26 12.27
C LYS A 37 -0.33 -1.36 10.90
N ASN A 38 -0.65 -2.57 10.46
CA ASN A 38 -1.50 -2.73 9.29
C ASN A 38 -2.66 -1.74 9.41
N PRO A 39 -2.94 -0.92 8.39
CA PRO A 39 -3.80 0.24 8.54
C PRO A 39 -5.16 -0.18 9.09
N GLN A 40 -5.39 0.19 10.35
CA GLN A 40 -6.68 0.07 10.97
C GLN A 40 -7.46 1.32 10.57
N ALA A 41 -8.51 1.17 9.78
CA ALA A 41 -9.41 2.27 9.52
C ALA A 41 -10.31 2.51 10.74
N LYS A 42 -10.48 3.77 11.11
CA LYS A 42 -11.53 4.18 12.02
C LYS A 42 -12.87 4.08 11.30
N GLN A 43 -13.85 3.47 11.93
CA GLN A 43 -15.21 3.52 11.41
C GLN A 43 -15.68 4.98 11.35
N VAL A 44 -16.26 5.35 10.23
CA VAL A 44 -17.00 6.61 10.07
C VAL A 44 -18.42 6.27 9.64
N SER A 45 -19.39 6.73 10.39
CA SER A 45 -20.80 6.55 10.10
C SER A 45 -21.48 7.92 10.00
N THR A 46 -22.42 8.06 9.08
CA THR A 46 -23.15 9.30 8.86
C THR A 46 -24.64 9.06 9.07
N ILE A 47 -25.28 9.97 9.80
CA ILE A 47 -26.74 10.05 10.00
C ILE A 47 -27.20 11.37 9.39
N THR A 48 -28.20 11.34 8.53
CA THR A 48 -28.77 12.56 7.98
C THR A 48 -30.07 12.89 8.70
N VAL A 49 -30.17 14.09 9.23
CA VAL A 49 -31.43 14.65 9.76
C VAL A 49 -32.25 15.18 8.59
N GLY A 50 -33.24 14.39 8.14
CA GLY A 50 -34.01 14.68 6.92
C GLY A 50 -35.28 15.50 7.18
N GLY A 51 -35.74 15.58 8.41
CA GLY A 51 -36.94 16.31 8.81
C GLY A 51 -36.83 16.83 10.24
N ALA A 52 -37.88 17.50 10.70
CA ALA A 52 -37.99 18.03 12.04
C ALA A 52 -39.45 18.01 12.50
N THR A 53 -39.74 17.17 13.49
CA THR A 53 -41.05 17.06 14.13
C THR A 53 -41.00 17.68 15.52
N ASN A 54 -42.00 18.49 15.86
CA ASN A 54 -42.08 19.17 17.14
C ASN A 54 -42.31 18.17 18.28
N ASP A 55 -41.79 18.48 19.49
CA ASP A 55 -42.01 17.75 20.74
C ASP A 55 -41.73 16.24 20.59
N THR A 56 -40.69 15.89 19.83
CA THR A 56 -40.36 14.53 19.47
C THR A 56 -38.99 14.11 20.05
N ASP A 57 -38.92 12.88 20.53
CA ASP A 57 -37.71 12.29 21.08
C ASP A 57 -36.89 11.64 19.96
N TYR A 58 -35.66 12.07 19.83
CA TYR A 58 -34.65 11.53 18.93
C TYR A 58 -33.56 10.81 19.71
N SER A 59 -33.12 9.68 19.25
CA SER A 59 -32.10 8.89 19.93
C SER A 59 -31.10 8.31 18.95
N VAL A 60 -29.82 8.34 19.32
CA VAL A 60 -28.72 7.64 18.66
C VAL A 60 -28.08 6.69 19.64
N THR A 61 -28.10 5.41 19.35
CA THR A 61 -27.48 4.37 20.17
C THR A 61 -26.15 3.95 19.55
N ILE A 62 -25.06 4.09 20.30
CA ILE A 62 -23.69 3.76 19.90
C ILE A 62 -23.17 2.66 20.82
N GLY A 63 -22.88 1.48 20.27
CA GLY A 63 -22.37 0.34 21.03
C GLY A 63 -23.25 -0.05 22.22
N GLY A 64 -24.57 0.10 22.08
CA GLY A 64 -25.56 -0.19 23.13
C GLY A 64 -25.82 0.98 24.10
N SER A 65 -25.18 2.13 23.98
CA SER A 65 -25.40 3.33 24.78
C SER A 65 -26.23 4.37 24.02
N ALA A 66 -27.45 4.66 24.50
CA ALA A 66 -28.35 5.65 23.90
C ALA A 66 -27.95 7.07 24.32
N SER A 67 -28.04 7.99 23.37
CA SER A 67 -27.93 9.44 23.57
C SER A 67 -29.17 10.08 22.97
N GLU A 68 -29.91 10.84 23.81
CA GLU A 68 -31.25 11.32 23.50
C GLU A 68 -31.30 12.85 23.42
N PHE A 69 -32.17 13.34 22.58
CA PHE A 69 -32.50 14.75 22.41
C PHE A 69 -33.99 14.88 22.11
N THR A 70 -34.71 15.75 22.83
CA THR A 70 -36.12 16.08 22.59
C THR A 70 -36.20 17.44 21.93
N SER A 71 -36.84 17.52 20.76
CA SER A 71 -37.09 18.78 20.06
C SER A 71 -38.12 19.63 20.78
N ASP A 72 -38.11 20.95 20.55
CA ASP A 72 -39.09 21.85 21.06
C ASP A 72 -40.36 21.97 20.14
N ALA A 73 -41.30 22.85 20.48
CA ALA A 73 -42.55 23.06 19.75
C ALA A 73 -42.34 23.81 18.39
N SER A 74 -41.11 24.16 18.05
CA SER A 74 -40.72 24.80 16.80
C SER A 74 -39.48 24.18 16.16
N ALA A 75 -39.42 22.86 16.18
CA ALA A 75 -38.30 22.04 15.77
C ALA A 75 -37.71 22.41 14.41
N THR A 76 -36.41 22.43 14.31
CA THR A 76 -35.66 22.59 13.07
C THR A 76 -34.62 21.48 12.90
N VAL A 77 -34.29 21.16 11.65
CA VAL A 77 -33.21 20.20 11.32
C VAL A 77 -31.89 20.59 11.99
N ALA A 78 -31.60 21.89 12.05
CA ALA A 78 -30.37 22.39 12.66
C ALA A 78 -30.35 22.20 14.19
N GLU A 79 -31.47 22.38 14.86
CA GLU A 79 -31.63 22.14 16.29
C GLU A 79 -31.47 20.67 16.63
N ILE A 80 -32.17 19.77 15.93
CA ILE A 80 -32.09 18.32 16.14
C ILE A 80 -30.65 17.85 15.91
N HIS A 81 -30.00 18.30 14.83
CA HIS A 81 -28.60 18.01 14.55
C HIS A 81 -27.68 18.44 15.71
N ALA A 82 -27.81 19.70 16.15
CA ALA A 82 -26.96 20.25 17.22
C ALA A 82 -27.21 19.56 18.56
N GLY A 83 -28.50 19.28 18.88
CA GLY A 83 -28.92 18.59 20.09
C GLY A 83 -28.37 17.17 20.17
N LEU A 84 -28.48 16.40 19.09
CA LEU A 84 -27.93 15.04 19.03
C LEU A 84 -26.41 15.02 19.09
N VAL A 85 -25.72 15.91 18.38
CA VAL A 85 -24.25 16.02 18.47
C VAL A 85 -23.82 16.33 19.89
N ALA A 86 -24.51 17.27 20.57
CA ALA A 86 -24.23 17.59 21.96
C ALA A 86 -24.52 16.42 22.92
N ALA A 87 -25.66 15.74 22.77
CA ALA A 87 -26.05 14.61 23.58
C ALA A 87 -25.07 13.43 23.46
N ILE A 88 -24.64 13.09 22.23
CA ILE A 88 -23.65 12.03 21.97
C ILE A 88 -22.30 12.37 22.63
N ASN A 89 -21.82 13.60 22.44
CA ASN A 89 -20.54 14.04 23.01
C ASN A 89 -20.60 14.24 24.54
N ALA A 90 -21.75 14.45 25.12
CA ALA A 90 -21.99 14.51 26.56
C ALA A 90 -22.06 13.11 27.21
N ASN A 91 -22.48 12.09 26.46
CA ASN A 91 -22.57 10.73 26.95
C ASN A 91 -21.17 10.09 27.02
N PRO A 92 -20.61 9.80 28.22
CA PRO A 92 -19.23 9.33 28.33
C PRO A 92 -18.99 7.96 27.69
N VAL A 93 -20.01 7.08 27.65
CA VAL A 93 -19.90 5.74 27.05
C VAL A 93 -19.94 5.85 25.52
N ALA A 94 -20.85 6.63 24.96
CA ALA A 94 -20.94 6.85 23.52
C ALA A 94 -19.68 7.57 22.98
N ARG A 95 -19.27 8.67 23.63
CA ARG A 95 -18.07 9.44 23.30
C ARG A 95 -16.79 8.63 23.44
N GLY A 96 -16.72 7.69 24.36
CA GLY A 96 -15.58 6.78 24.50
C GLY A 96 -15.43 5.80 23.32
N GLN A 97 -16.48 5.61 22.54
CA GLN A 97 -16.50 4.75 21.35
C GLN A 97 -16.43 5.56 20.06
N MET A 98 -17.27 6.59 19.90
CA MET A 98 -17.33 7.45 18.72
C MET A 98 -17.50 8.92 19.13
N VAL A 99 -16.91 9.83 18.37
CA VAL A 99 -17.08 11.28 18.52
C VAL A 99 -18.03 11.78 17.43
N ALA A 100 -19.04 12.56 17.82
CA ALA A 100 -19.97 13.19 16.89
C ALA A 100 -19.46 14.56 16.45
N SER A 101 -19.59 14.84 15.17
CA SER A 101 -19.22 16.09 14.51
C SER A 101 -20.10 16.30 13.24
N GLY A 102 -19.75 17.24 12.42
CA GLY A 102 -20.42 17.51 11.13
C GLY A 102 -21.18 18.82 11.14
N ALA A 103 -21.70 19.18 10.00
CA ALA A 103 -22.56 20.33 9.79
C ALA A 103 -23.99 19.85 9.42
N SER A 104 -25.01 20.54 9.93
CA SER A 104 -26.40 20.25 9.57
C SER A 104 -26.57 20.18 8.04
N PRO A 105 -27.24 19.15 7.52
CA PRO A 105 -28.06 18.16 8.24
C PRO A 105 -27.31 16.86 8.62
N SER A 106 -25.99 16.75 8.41
CA SER A 106 -25.24 15.49 8.52
C SER A 106 -24.49 15.38 9.85
N ILE A 107 -24.85 14.40 10.69
CA ILE A 107 -24.09 14.00 11.87
C ILE A 107 -23.06 12.97 11.44
N VAL A 108 -21.78 13.28 11.63
CA VAL A 108 -20.64 12.39 11.32
C VAL A 108 -20.11 11.80 12.62
N LEU A 109 -20.17 10.48 12.74
CA LEU A 109 -19.67 9.71 13.88
C LEU A 109 -18.33 9.09 13.50
N THR A 110 -17.26 9.45 14.20
CA THR A 110 -15.93 8.89 13.97
C THR A 110 -15.49 8.06 15.16
N ALA A 111 -15.13 6.80 14.94
CA ALA A 111 -14.63 5.91 15.99
C ALA A 111 -13.37 6.49 16.67
N VAL A 112 -13.30 6.36 17.99
CA VAL A 112 -12.14 6.81 18.79
C VAL A 112 -10.93 5.92 18.45
N TYR A 113 -11.15 4.60 18.40
CA TYR A 113 -10.10 3.62 18.12
C TYR A 113 -10.29 3.02 16.72
N PRO A 114 -9.20 2.86 15.95
CA PRO A 114 -9.25 2.16 14.68
C PRO A 114 -9.45 0.65 14.90
N GLY A 115 -9.99 -0.03 13.88
CA GLY A 115 -10.10 -1.49 13.86
C GLY A 115 -11.30 -2.07 14.65
N GLN A 116 -12.08 -1.25 15.32
CA GLN A 116 -13.24 -1.69 16.07
C GLN A 116 -14.54 -1.36 15.30
N ALA A 117 -15.30 -2.39 14.95
CA ALA A 117 -16.64 -2.22 14.41
C ALA A 117 -17.62 -1.88 15.54
N ILE A 118 -18.31 -0.74 15.43
CA ILE A 118 -19.25 -0.22 16.41
C ILE A 118 -20.63 -0.18 15.77
N THR A 119 -21.60 -0.84 16.43
CA THR A 119 -22.98 -0.79 15.99
C THR A 119 -23.59 0.57 16.33
N VAL A 120 -24.17 1.23 15.34
CA VAL A 120 -24.92 2.49 15.49
C VAL A 120 -26.33 2.28 14.99
N THR A 121 -27.31 2.67 15.81
CA THR A 121 -28.72 2.68 15.44
C THR A 121 -29.37 4.00 15.81
N VAL A 122 -30.44 4.35 15.12
CA VAL A 122 -31.23 5.58 15.34
C VAL A 122 -32.67 5.27 15.62
N ALA A 123 -33.32 6.12 16.40
CA ALA A 123 -34.77 6.14 16.60
C ALA A 123 -35.28 7.57 16.74
N ASP A 124 -36.48 7.85 16.23
CA ASP A 124 -37.07 9.18 16.16
C ASP A 124 -38.57 9.17 16.49
N ALA A 125 -38.98 8.33 17.44
CA ALA A 125 -40.35 8.11 17.85
C ALA A 125 -41.35 7.86 16.70
N GLY A 126 -40.83 7.39 15.52
CA GLY A 126 -41.66 7.09 14.34
C GLY A 126 -41.91 8.25 13.41
N SER A 127 -41.24 9.40 13.60
CA SER A 127 -41.38 10.57 12.70
C SER A 127 -40.72 10.36 11.33
N GLY A 128 -39.69 9.49 11.24
CA GLY A 128 -38.93 9.26 10.02
C GLY A 128 -37.94 10.39 9.68
N ASP A 129 -37.67 11.26 10.65
CA ASP A 129 -36.79 12.42 10.50
C ASP A 129 -35.30 12.04 10.49
N LEU A 130 -34.94 10.94 11.12
CA LEU A 130 -33.56 10.42 11.09
C LEU A 130 -33.41 9.38 9.98
N GLY A 131 -32.54 9.67 9.02
CA GLY A 131 -32.16 8.73 7.99
C GLY A 131 -31.41 7.53 8.54
N SER A 132 -31.38 6.44 7.78
CA SER A 132 -30.61 5.25 8.13
C SER A 132 -29.12 5.57 8.30
N VAL A 133 -28.48 4.88 9.23
CA VAL A 133 -27.04 5.00 9.44
C VAL A 133 -26.30 4.49 8.20
N ALA A 134 -25.58 5.38 7.52
CA ALA A 134 -24.70 5.02 6.42
C ALA A 134 -23.26 4.87 6.93
N ALA A 135 -22.67 3.69 6.75
CA ALA A 135 -21.24 3.51 6.98
C ALA A 135 -20.46 4.09 5.80
N THR A 136 -19.84 5.25 5.99
CA THR A 136 -18.98 5.89 4.99
C THR A 136 -17.59 5.27 4.95
N THR A 137 -17.12 4.78 6.07
CA THR A 137 -15.89 4.00 6.18
C THR A 137 -16.13 2.86 7.16
N ALA A 138 -15.97 1.63 6.68
CA ALA A 138 -16.01 0.47 7.56
C ALA A 138 -14.77 0.43 8.46
N ALA A 139 -14.93 -0.09 9.68
CA ALA A 139 -13.77 -0.41 10.50
C ALA A 139 -12.96 -1.50 9.78
N ALA A 140 -11.71 -1.21 9.46
CA ALA A 140 -10.78 -2.24 9.01
C ALA A 140 -10.02 -2.76 10.23
N THR A 141 -10.19 -4.04 10.52
CA THR A 141 -9.35 -4.74 11.52
C THR A 141 -7.93 -4.83 10.99
N ALA A 142 -6.95 -4.69 11.88
CA ALA A 142 -5.57 -4.95 11.49
C ALA A 142 -5.45 -6.40 11.03
N SER A 143 -4.91 -6.61 9.85
CA SER A 143 -4.59 -7.95 9.39
C SER A 143 -3.27 -8.42 10.01
N SER A 144 -3.16 -9.73 10.22
CA SER A 144 -1.89 -10.37 10.57
C SER A 144 -0.86 -10.18 9.46
N VAL A 145 0.42 -10.27 9.82
CA VAL A 145 1.53 -10.26 8.86
C VAL A 145 2.07 -11.68 8.74
N GLY A 146 1.93 -12.29 7.58
CA GLY A 146 2.52 -13.59 7.27
C GLY A 146 4.06 -13.53 7.31
N PHE A 147 4.70 -14.65 7.60
CA PHE A 147 6.15 -14.76 7.51
C PHE A 147 6.63 -14.60 6.06
N GLY A 148 7.82 -14.07 5.88
CA GLY A 148 8.38 -13.86 4.55
C GLY A 148 7.79 -12.70 3.74
N LYS A 149 6.74 -12.03 4.23
CA LYS A 149 6.11 -10.91 3.53
C LYS A 149 7.00 -9.66 3.55
N ALA A 150 6.98 -8.89 2.46
CA ALA A 150 7.67 -7.62 2.35
C ALA A 150 7.09 -6.59 3.34
N MET A 151 7.99 -5.95 4.08
CA MET A 151 7.64 -4.94 5.08
C MET A 151 8.08 -3.56 4.61
N VAL A 152 7.26 -2.55 4.89
CA VAL A 152 7.62 -1.14 4.77
C VAL A 152 7.72 -0.49 6.14
N ASN A 153 8.65 0.43 6.27
CA ASN A 153 8.75 1.29 7.44
C ASN A 153 8.04 2.62 7.14
N ASN A 154 6.84 2.78 7.68
CA ASN A 154 5.99 3.96 7.44
C ASN A 154 5.96 4.94 8.61
N GLY A 155 6.85 4.80 9.58
CA GLY A 155 6.73 5.47 10.85
C GLY A 155 7.89 6.36 11.23
N TYR A 156 8.01 7.53 10.63
CA TYR A 156 8.61 8.67 11.31
C TYR A 156 7.52 9.72 11.53
N THR A 157 6.75 9.58 12.61
CA THR A 157 6.07 10.74 13.17
C THR A 157 7.00 11.33 14.22
N ALA A 158 7.18 12.65 14.22
CA ALA A 158 8.07 13.38 15.13
C ALA A 158 7.83 13.09 16.61
N ASP A 159 6.69 12.51 16.97
CA ASP A 159 6.26 12.24 18.34
C ASP A 159 6.48 10.80 18.82
N ARG A 160 6.89 9.88 17.94
CA ARG A 160 7.20 8.49 18.32
C ARG A 160 8.33 7.94 17.45
N PRO A 161 9.47 7.61 18.05
CA PRO A 161 10.55 6.88 17.37
C PRO A 161 10.22 5.40 17.17
N ASP A 162 9.00 4.95 17.45
CA ASP A 162 8.59 3.57 17.25
C ASP A 162 8.48 3.32 15.76
N MET A 163 9.36 2.48 15.25
CA MET A 163 9.32 2.06 13.86
C MET A 163 8.03 1.27 13.62
N ILE A 164 7.13 1.90 12.90
CA ILE A 164 5.84 1.31 12.51
C ILE A 164 6.03 0.67 11.16
N GLY A 165 5.76 -0.62 11.05
CA GLY A 165 5.82 -1.34 9.80
C GLY A 165 4.53 -2.09 9.51
N HIS A 166 4.24 -2.28 8.25
CA HIS A 166 3.13 -3.09 7.78
C HIS A 166 3.50 -3.76 6.46
N VAL A 167 2.69 -4.71 6.03
CA VAL A 167 2.81 -5.29 4.69
C VAL A 167 2.49 -4.20 3.67
N ALA A 168 3.39 -3.98 2.73
CA ALA A 168 3.26 -2.97 1.70
C ALA A 168 1.97 -3.11 0.89
N SER A 169 1.34 -1.99 0.58
CA SER A 169 0.09 -1.91 -0.19
C SER A 169 0.12 -0.71 -1.14
N THR A 170 -0.54 -0.80 -2.28
CA THR A 170 -0.71 0.34 -3.19
C THR A 170 -1.37 1.55 -2.52
N ALA A 171 -2.21 1.33 -1.49
CA ALA A 171 -2.84 2.41 -0.74
C ALA A 171 -1.86 3.25 0.09
N ASP A 172 -0.64 2.76 0.31
CA ASP A 172 0.40 3.48 1.05
C ASP A 172 1.16 4.48 0.18
N PHE A 173 0.98 4.41 -1.14
CA PHE A 173 1.75 5.14 -2.12
C PHE A 173 0.86 5.91 -3.08
N SER A 174 1.48 6.87 -3.77
CA SER A 174 0.86 7.57 -4.90
C SER A 174 1.59 7.21 -6.19
N ALA A 175 0.88 7.22 -7.31
CA ALA A 175 1.52 7.11 -8.61
C ALA A 175 2.38 8.35 -8.86
N GLN A 176 3.63 8.15 -9.30
CA GLN A 176 4.47 9.25 -9.74
C GLN A 176 3.94 9.80 -11.06
N VAL A 177 3.87 11.13 -11.18
CA VAL A 177 3.42 11.82 -12.40
C VAL A 177 4.42 12.92 -12.77
N GLU A 178 5.01 12.80 -13.94
CA GLU A 178 5.91 13.79 -14.54
C GLU A 178 5.29 14.34 -15.82
N THR A 179 5.47 15.63 -16.07
CA THR A 179 4.98 16.30 -17.26
C THR A 179 6.10 17.09 -17.91
N PHE A 180 6.31 16.89 -19.20
CA PHE A 180 7.18 17.67 -20.05
C PHE A 180 6.33 18.62 -20.89
N THR A 181 6.58 19.92 -20.77
CA THR A 181 5.93 20.95 -21.59
C THR A 181 6.90 21.42 -22.67
N TYR A 182 6.49 21.31 -23.91
CA TYR A 182 7.27 21.66 -25.09
C TYR A 182 6.84 22.99 -25.66
N GLY A 183 7.79 23.88 -25.91
CA GLY A 183 7.58 25.14 -26.58
C GLY A 183 8.16 25.11 -28.00
N SER A 184 7.29 25.40 -28.99
CA SER A 184 7.68 25.68 -30.38
C SER A 184 8.55 24.62 -31.08
N VAL A 185 8.19 23.36 -30.98
CA VAL A 185 8.82 22.30 -31.79
C VAL A 185 8.42 22.48 -33.23
N GLY A 186 9.39 22.64 -34.13
CA GLY A 186 9.20 23.00 -35.53
C GLY A 186 9.96 22.13 -36.51
N SER A 187 9.85 22.47 -37.81
CA SER A 187 10.52 21.72 -38.87
C SER A 187 12.04 21.72 -38.71
N GLY A 188 12.62 20.54 -38.70
CA GLY A 188 14.05 20.30 -38.50
C GLY A 188 14.42 19.96 -37.05
N ASP A 189 13.54 20.11 -36.10
CA ASP A 189 13.79 19.73 -34.71
C ASP A 189 13.64 18.20 -34.53
N GLU A 190 14.42 17.66 -33.61
CA GLU A 190 14.27 16.30 -33.10
C GLU A 190 13.90 16.35 -31.62
N VAL A 191 12.94 15.49 -31.22
CA VAL A 191 12.51 15.38 -29.82
C VAL A 191 12.90 14.01 -29.30
N THR A 192 13.68 14.01 -28.22
CA THR A 192 14.11 12.80 -27.53
C THR A 192 13.43 12.71 -26.18
N LEU A 193 12.90 11.55 -25.86
CA LEU A 193 12.44 11.17 -24.52
C LEU A 193 13.29 10.00 -24.02
N GLU A 194 13.81 10.13 -22.83
CA GLU A 194 14.57 9.09 -22.15
C GLU A 194 13.91 8.77 -20.83
N VAL A 195 13.74 7.49 -20.52
CA VAL A 195 13.12 6.99 -19.29
C VAL A 195 14.06 5.99 -18.65
N LEU A 196 14.40 6.20 -17.38
CA LEU A 196 15.06 5.24 -16.52
C LEU A 196 14.00 4.55 -15.66
N PHE A 197 13.75 3.29 -15.95
CA PHE A 197 12.76 2.48 -15.23
C PHE A 197 13.34 1.10 -14.92
N GLU A 198 13.15 0.63 -13.70
CA GLU A 198 13.69 -0.65 -13.20
C GLU A 198 15.19 -0.84 -13.43
N GLY A 199 15.95 0.26 -13.28
CA GLY A 199 17.40 0.28 -13.47
C GLY A 199 17.86 0.16 -14.93
N ARG A 200 16.96 0.23 -15.88
CA ARG A 200 17.24 0.23 -17.31
C ARG A 200 16.83 1.54 -17.94
N ARG A 201 17.61 1.95 -18.94
CA ARG A 201 17.39 3.19 -19.69
C ARG A 201 16.76 2.86 -21.04
N TYR A 202 15.67 3.54 -21.32
CA TYR A 202 14.93 3.47 -22.59
C TYR A 202 14.94 4.87 -23.19
N ALA A 203 15.27 4.98 -24.47
CA ALA A 203 15.33 6.26 -25.15
C ALA A 203 14.74 6.13 -26.55
N GLU A 204 13.99 7.14 -26.95
CA GLU A 204 13.42 7.24 -28.28
C GLU A 204 13.54 8.67 -28.78
N THR A 205 13.77 8.82 -30.08
CA THR A 205 13.91 10.11 -30.76
C THR A 205 13.02 10.14 -31.98
N VAL A 206 12.26 11.21 -32.13
CA VAL A 206 11.39 11.43 -33.29
C VAL A 206 11.70 12.79 -33.93
N THR A 207 11.91 12.80 -35.24
CA THR A 207 12.03 14.04 -36.02
C THR A 207 10.65 14.70 -36.16
N TYR A 208 10.62 16.03 -36.19
CA TYR A 208 9.38 16.79 -36.42
C TYR A 208 8.55 16.22 -37.57
N ALA A 209 7.30 15.93 -37.32
CA ALA A 209 6.37 15.42 -38.31
C ALA A 209 5.66 16.60 -39.04
N THR A 210 4.36 16.70 -38.95
CA THR A 210 3.58 17.77 -39.62
C THR A 210 3.17 18.88 -38.64
N SER A 211 3.22 18.62 -37.34
CA SER A 211 2.92 19.54 -36.26
C SER A 211 3.58 19.06 -34.95
N GLN A 212 3.71 19.96 -33.99
CA GLN A 212 4.16 19.60 -32.63
C GLN A 212 3.31 18.48 -32.04
N THR A 213 1.97 18.59 -32.09
CA THR A 213 1.05 17.55 -31.61
C THR A 213 1.31 16.19 -32.24
N ALA A 214 1.51 16.13 -33.56
CA ALA A 214 1.79 14.87 -34.25
C ALA A 214 3.17 14.31 -33.89
N THR A 215 4.15 15.15 -33.63
CA THR A 215 5.51 14.76 -33.21
C THR A 215 5.48 14.16 -31.80
N LEU A 216 4.80 14.82 -30.84
CA LEU A 216 4.68 14.33 -29.48
C LEU A 216 3.89 13.01 -29.41
N ALA A 217 2.80 12.89 -30.19
CA ALA A 217 2.03 11.65 -30.27
C ALA A 217 2.87 10.50 -30.87
N ALA A 218 3.69 10.76 -31.87
CA ALA A 218 4.59 9.76 -32.45
C ALA A 218 5.65 9.31 -31.44
N LEU A 219 6.23 10.25 -30.68
CA LEU A 219 7.22 9.95 -29.64
C LEU A 219 6.62 9.08 -28.50
N VAL A 220 5.42 9.43 -28.03
CA VAL A 220 4.69 8.64 -27.02
C VAL A 220 4.44 7.23 -27.56
N THR A 221 3.92 7.09 -28.78
CA THR A 221 3.64 5.79 -29.39
C THR A 221 4.91 4.93 -29.53
N ALA A 222 6.02 5.52 -29.94
CA ALA A 222 7.29 4.81 -30.13
C ALA A 222 7.88 4.36 -28.77
N MET A 223 7.85 5.22 -27.75
CA MET A 223 8.30 4.89 -26.40
C MET A 223 7.43 3.81 -25.76
N ASP A 224 6.10 3.88 -25.92
CA ASP A 224 5.15 2.91 -25.40
C ASP A 224 5.43 1.51 -25.94
N VAL A 225 5.69 1.40 -27.26
CA VAL A 225 6.09 0.12 -27.89
C VAL A 225 7.35 -0.47 -27.24
N ILE A 226 8.33 0.35 -26.90
CA ILE A 226 9.59 -0.10 -26.28
C ILE A 226 9.33 -0.58 -24.84
N LEU A 227 8.55 0.17 -24.06
CA LEU A 227 8.21 -0.18 -22.69
C LEU A 227 7.32 -1.41 -22.64
N ASP A 228 6.31 -1.51 -23.49
CA ASP A 228 5.43 -2.68 -23.59
C ASP A 228 6.19 -3.95 -23.99
N ALA A 229 7.17 -3.83 -24.87
CA ALA A 229 8.02 -4.96 -25.25
C ALA A 229 8.93 -5.41 -24.11
N ALA A 230 9.33 -4.49 -23.21
CA ALA A 230 10.21 -4.81 -22.10
C ALA A 230 9.47 -5.36 -20.87
N PHE A 231 8.26 -4.89 -20.58
CA PHE A 231 7.54 -5.15 -19.35
C PHE A 231 6.18 -5.83 -19.55
N GLY A 232 5.61 -5.71 -20.73
CA GLY A 232 4.21 -6.06 -21.03
C GLY A 232 3.29 -4.84 -21.06
N ALA A 233 2.27 -4.89 -21.87
CA ALA A 233 1.35 -3.78 -22.09
C ALA A 233 0.69 -3.32 -20.77
N GLY A 234 0.83 -2.02 -20.47
CA GLY A 234 0.27 -1.40 -19.28
C GLY A 234 0.90 -1.83 -17.95
N LEU A 235 2.12 -2.35 -17.94
CA LEU A 235 2.80 -2.80 -16.72
C LEU A 235 4.00 -1.92 -16.31
N SER A 236 4.17 -0.75 -16.90
CA SER A 236 5.31 0.11 -16.64
C SER A 236 4.93 1.56 -16.35
N ILE A 237 4.97 2.38 -17.33
CA ILE A 237 4.66 3.81 -17.27
C ILE A 237 3.61 4.09 -18.33
N LEU A 238 2.50 4.68 -17.93
CA LEU A 238 1.46 5.15 -18.84
C LEU A 238 1.91 6.49 -19.44
N LEU A 239 1.97 6.56 -20.76
CA LEU A 239 2.31 7.77 -21.48
C LEU A 239 1.06 8.38 -22.12
N ALA A 240 0.96 9.69 -22.04
CA ALA A 240 -0.07 10.45 -22.74
C ALA A 240 0.51 11.74 -23.30
N SER A 241 -0.01 12.20 -24.45
CA SER A 241 0.39 13.49 -25.03
C SER A 241 -0.81 14.32 -25.40
N ASP A 242 -0.64 15.64 -25.34
CA ASP A 242 -1.55 16.62 -25.94
C ASP A 242 -0.80 17.52 -26.94
N ALA A 243 -1.35 18.71 -27.22
CA ALA A 243 -0.74 19.63 -28.20
C ALA A 243 0.66 20.12 -27.80
N THR A 244 0.96 20.17 -26.51
CA THR A 244 2.18 20.79 -25.96
C THR A 244 2.85 20.00 -24.88
N THR A 245 2.23 18.93 -24.36
CA THR A 245 2.76 18.19 -23.22
C THR A 245 2.89 16.69 -23.50
N ILE A 246 3.84 16.07 -22.82
CA ILE A 246 3.86 14.61 -22.58
C ILE A 246 3.77 14.40 -21.07
N THR A 247 2.84 13.56 -20.65
CA THR A 247 2.66 13.16 -19.25
C THR A 247 3.02 11.69 -19.10
N LEU A 248 3.85 11.40 -18.12
CA LEU A 248 4.25 10.05 -17.71
C LEU A 248 3.65 9.78 -16.34
N THR A 249 2.98 8.64 -16.19
CA THR A 249 2.38 8.21 -14.93
C THR A 249 2.80 6.78 -14.63
N SER A 250 3.34 6.50 -13.44
CA SER A 250 3.63 5.11 -13.05
C SER A 250 2.33 4.30 -12.98
N ASP A 251 2.30 3.14 -13.62
CA ASP A 251 1.11 2.27 -13.64
C ASP A 251 0.77 1.75 -12.24
N VAL A 252 1.78 1.43 -11.45
CA VAL A 252 1.59 0.97 -10.07
C VAL A 252 2.03 2.04 -9.08
N ALA A 253 1.12 2.43 -8.17
CA ALA A 253 1.45 3.32 -7.06
C ALA A 253 2.59 2.72 -6.23
N GLY A 254 3.63 3.50 -5.97
CA GLY A 254 4.86 3.05 -5.32
C GLY A 254 6.00 2.72 -6.27
N SER A 255 5.75 2.60 -7.57
CA SER A 255 6.79 2.46 -8.59
C SER A 255 7.42 3.79 -8.93
N GLU A 256 8.75 3.86 -8.86
CA GLU A 256 9.53 5.08 -9.14
C GLU A 256 10.20 4.97 -10.51
N PHE A 257 10.21 6.07 -11.25
CA PHE A 257 10.95 6.23 -12.50
C PHE A 257 11.64 7.61 -12.54
N ASP A 258 12.60 7.78 -13.44
CA ASP A 258 13.15 9.09 -13.79
C ASP A 258 13.07 9.27 -15.30
N ALA A 259 12.70 10.45 -15.74
CA ALA A 259 12.61 10.75 -17.15
C ALA A 259 13.28 12.08 -17.49
N THR A 260 13.87 12.14 -18.66
CA THR A 260 14.42 13.37 -19.24
C THR A 260 13.94 13.52 -20.67
N SER A 261 13.77 14.74 -21.12
CA SER A 261 13.47 15.02 -22.52
C SER A 261 14.29 16.21 -23.02
N MET A 262 14.62 16.17 -24.30
CA MET A 262 15.35 17.23 -24.97
C MET A 262 14.75 17.49 -26.37
N VAL A 263 14.92 18.70 -26.83
CA VAL A 263 14.64 19.10 -28.21
C VAL A 263 15.96 19.53 -28.81
N ASP A 264 16.36 18.87 -29.91
CA ASP A 264 17.52 19.32 -30.73
C ASP A 264 17.00 20.26 -31.81
N GLY A 265 17.29 21.54 -31.63
CA GLY A 265 16.81 22.62 -32.50
C GLY A 265 16.44 23.89 -31.74
N ALA A 266 15.43 24.61 -32.24
CA ALA A 266 14.99 25.87 -31.64
C ALA A 266 13.93 25.69 -30.55
N GLY A 267 13.35 24.48 -30.40
CA GLY A 267 12.34 24.18 -29.42
C GLY A 267 12.88 24.18 -28.00
N THR A 268 11.94 24.24 -27.04
CA THR A 268 12.25 24.19 -25.61
C THR A 268 11.45 23.08 -24.95
N VAL A 269 11.98 22.54 -23.85
CA VAL A 269 11.26 21.58 -22.99
C VAL A 269 11.45 21.92 -21.53
N VAL A 270 10.37 21.87 -20.76
CA VAL A 270 10.36 22.10 -19.30
C VAL A 270 9.73 20.91 -18.62
N LYS A 271 10.46 20.33 -17.67
CA LYS A 271 9.99 19.23 -16.81
C LYS A 271 9.27 19.80 -15.58
N ALA A 272 8.14 19.22 -15.22
CA ALA A 272 7.42 19.50 -13.98
C ALA A 272 6.92 18.19 -13.34
N TYR A 273 6.68 18.22 -12.05
CA TYR A 273 6.10 17.11 -11.32
C TYR A 273 4.71 17.49 -10.81
N THR A 274 3.71 16.68 -11.13
CA THR A 274 2.42 16.73 -10.42
C THR A 274 2.53 15.92 -9.14
N THR A 275 3.18 14.74 -9.21
CA THR A 275 3.55 13.91 -8.07
C THR A 275 4.98 13.45 -8.29
N GLY A 276 5.92 14.09 -7.61
CA GLY A 276 7.36 13.78 -7.76
C GLY A 276 7.77 12.53 -6.98
N PRO A 277 8.96 12.01 -7.25
CA PRO A 277 9.55 10.92 -6.49
C PRO A 277 9.84 11.41 -5.06
N SER A 278 9.20 10.79 -4.08
CA SER A 278 9.41 11.08 -2.66
C SER A 278 9.28 9.80 -1.84
N VAL A 279 9.67 9.85 -0.56
CA VAL A 279 9.48 8.71 0.35
C VAL A 279 8.00 8.29 0.40
N ALA A 280 7.07 9.26 0.37
CA ALA A 280 5.63 8.97 0.41
C ALA A 280 5.07 8.38 -0.89
N THR A 281 5.83 8.43 -1.99
CA THR A 281 5.40 7.91 -3.30
C THR A 281 6.15 6.65 -3.73
N SER A 282 7.29 6.32 -3.10
CA SER A 282 8.18 5.26 -3.54
C SER A 282 8.25 4.10 -2.57
N PHE A 283 7.84 2.93 -3.01
CA PHE A 283 8.01 1.69 -2.26
C PHE A 283 9.48 1.35 -2.03
N GLN A 284 10.33 1.55 -3.04
CA GLN A 284 11.74 1.25 -2.93
C GLN A 284 12.43 2.02 -1.79
N ARG A 285 11.96 3.24 -1.50
CA ARG A 285 12.50 4.08 -0.41
C ARG A 285 12.04 3.63 0.97
N LEU A 286 10.82 3.11 1.07
CA LEU A 286 10.24 2.64 2.34
C LEU A 286 10.47 1.15 2.62
N PHE A 287 10.94 0.39 1.64
CA PHE A 287 11.17 -1.04 1.81
C PHE A 287 12.16 -1.31 2.96
N ALA A 288 11.69 -1.99 3.98
CA ALA A 288 12.45 -2.32 5.18
C ALA A 288 13.06 -3.73 5.15
N GLY A 289 12.50 -4.64 4.34
CA GLY A 289 12.92 -6.03 4.31
C GLY A 289 11.74 -7.00 4.33
N PHE A 290 11.93 -8.19 4.85
CA PHE A 290 10.86 -9.18 4.98
C PHE A 290 10.65 -9.65 6.44
N ALA A 291 9.41 -10.05 6.76
CA ALA A 291 9.04 -10.54 8.09
C ALA A 291 9.74 -11.87 8.39
N LYS A 292 10.53 -11.92 9.47
CA LYS A 292 11.22 -13.11 9.93
C LYS A 292 10.23 -14.08 10.58
N ARG A 293 10.46 -15.39 10.44
CA ARG A 293 9.72 -16.41 11.17
C ARG A 293 10.09 -16.42 12.65
N ARG A 294 9.10 -16.46 13.52
CA ARG A 294 9.27 -16.64 14.97
C ARG A 294 8.64 -17.95 15.42
N MET A 295 9.44 -18.79 16.06
CA MET A 295 9.01 -20.12 16.53
C MET A 295 8.00 -20.06 17.68
N ASP A 296 7.99 -18.97 18.45
CA ASP A 296 7.09 -18.76 19.59
C ASP A 296 5.69 -18.26 19.19
N ILE A 297 5.48 -17.94 17.92
CA ILE A 297 4.19 -17.50 17.39
C ILE A 297 3.43 -18.65 16.73
N GLU A 298 4.08 -19.75 16.39
CA GLU A 298 3.47 -20.90 15.71
C GLU A 298 2.31 -21.53 16.46
N ASP A 299 2.33 -21.47 17.80
CA ASP A 299 1.25 -22.03 18.65
C ASP A 299 -0.03 -21.18 18.70
N ALA A 300 -0.01 -19.96 18.22
CA ALA A 300 -1.16 -19.06 18.32
C ALA A 300 -2.23 -19.24 17.24
N THR A 301 -1.95 -20.05 16.20
CA THR A 301 -2.87 -20.28 15.07
C THR A 301 -3.24 -21.74 14.93
N LEU A 302 -4.10 -22.23 15.83
CA LEU A 302 -4.59 -23.61 15.86
C LEU A 302 -5.65 -23.95 14.80
N ALA A 303 -5.85 -23.14 13.77
CA ALA A 303 -6.94 -23.34 12.81
C ALA A 303 -6.48 -23.24 11.35
N GLY A 304 -5.42 -23.95 10.95
CA GLY A 304 -5.15 -24.20 9.52
C GLY A 304 -4.72 -23.01 8.67
N ASP A 305 -4.53 -21.83 9.28
CA ASP A 305 -4.01 -20.64 8.62
C ASP A 305 -2.48 -20.59 8.76
N ASP A 306 -1.79 -20.04 7.76
CA ASP A 306 -0.36 -19.82 7.81
C ASP A 306 0.02 -19.00 9.06
N PRO A 307 1.07 -19.41 9.80
CA PRO A 307 1.47 -18.71 11.01
C PRO A 307 1.87 -17.27 10.69
N ALA A 308 1.31 -16.33 11.46
CA ALA A 308 1.44 -14.91 11.19
C ALA A 308 1.58 -14.08 12.47
N TYR A 309 2.24 -12.92 12.36
CA TYR A 309 2.29 -11.94 13.43
C TYR A 309 0.93 -11.29 13.64
N PRO A 310 0.34 -11.36 14.84
CA PRO A 310 -0.89 -10.63 15.12
C PRO A 310 -0.71 -9.11 14.98
N ALA A 311 -1.84 -8.41 14.90
CA ALA A 311 -1.85 -6.95 14.91
C ALA A 311 -1.25 -6.38 16.20
N ASN A 312 -0.60 -5.22 16.08
CA ASN A 312 0.03 -4.46 17.18
C ASN A 312 1.18 -5.18 17.90
N ILE A 313 1.67 -6.29 17.37
CA ILE A 313 2.87 -6.98 17.87
C ILE A 313 4.08 -6.54 17.07
N GLY A 314 5.26 -6.60 17.70
CA GLY A 314 6.52 -6.35 17.03
C GLY A 314 6.83 -7.44 16.02
N VAL A 315 7.02 -7.07 14.76
CA VAL A 315 7.48 -7.93 13.67
C VAL A 315 8.98 -7.78 13.54
N GLU A 316 9.71 -8.84 13.76
CA GLU A 316 11.14 -8.86 13.46
C GLU A 316 11.33 -8.89 11.94
N THR A 317 11.82 -7.79 11.39
CA THR A 317 12.00 -7.60 9.95
C THR A 317 13.48 -7.73 9.60
N VAL A 318 13.81 -8.63 8.70
CA VAL A 318 15.19 -8.82 8.21
C VAL A 318 15.51 -7.68 7.25
N THR A 319 16.44 -6.84 7.65
CA THR A 319 16.89 -5.69 6.85
C THR A 319 18.13 -6.01 6.01
N ARG A 320 18.90 -6.99 6.44
CA ARG A 320 20.07 -7.49 5.73
C ARG A 320 20.29 -8.96 6.03
N GLY A 321 20.44 -9.79 5.00
CA GLY A 321 20.69 -11.22 5.13
C GLY A 321 19.97 -12.05 4.08
N LEU A 322 20.04 -13.36 4.23
CA LEU A 322 19.40 -14.36 3.39
C LEU A 322 18.23 -14.99 4.12
N GLY A 323 17.12 -15.20 3.45
CA GLY A 323 16.02 -15.95 4.00
C GLY A 323 15.09 -16.54 2.95
N TYR A 324 14.25 -17.44 3.39
CA TYR A 324 13.24 -18.06 2.54
C TYR A 324 11.98 -17.17 2.49
N VAL A 325 11.54 -16.88 1.29
CA VAL A 325 10.28 -16.14 1.05
C VAL A 325 9.39 -16.95 0.13
N GLU A 326 8.09 -16.68 0.16
CA GLU A 326 7.13 -17.30 -0.73
C GLU A 326 7.36 -16.87 -2.17
N ASN A 327 7.42 -17.84 -3.09
CA ASN A 327 7.49 -17.61 -4.53
C ASN A 327 6.95 -18.80 -5.31
N SER A 328 5.84 -18.61 -6.01
CA SER A 328 5.17 -19.65 -6.79
C SER A 328 5.65 -19.79 -8.25
N GLN A 329 6.61 -18.95 -8.70
CA GLN A 329 6.97 -18.86 -10.13
C GLN A 329 8.27 -19.58 -10.49
N GLY A 330 9.06 -20.03 -9.50
CA GLY A 330 10.45 -20.46 -9.72
C GLY A 330 11.35 -19.27 -10.06
N VAL A 331 12.52 -19.21 -9.46
CA VAL A 331 13.48 -18.11 -9.61
C VAL A 331 14.83 -18.62 -10.03
N SER A 332 15.58 -17.78 -10.74
CA SER A 332 16.99 -18.00 -11.06
C SER A 332 17.84 -16.91 -10.41
N PHE A 333 19.10 -17.26 -10.13
CA PHE A 333 20.06 -16.27 -9.64
C PHE A 333 20.11 -15.03 -10.56
N GLY A 334 19.93 -13.87 -9.95
CA GLY A 334 19.99 -12.60 -10.65
C GLY A 334 18.71 -12.19 -11.36
N ASP A 335 17.64 -12.96 -11.25
CA ASP A 335 16.31 -12.50 -11.69
C ASP A 335 15.94 -11.19 -10.99
N ALA A 336 15.08 -10.42 -11.63
CA ALA A 336 14.51 -9.22 -11.03
C ALA A 336 13.62 -9.59 -9.83
N VAL A 337 13.58 -8.74 -8.83
CA VAL A 337 12.73 -8.92 -7.64
C VAL A 337 11.58 -7.94 -7.71
N TYR A 338 10.36 -8.45 -7.61
CA TYR A 338 9.13 -7.67 -7.55
C TYR A 338 8.39 -7.99 -6.26
N VAL A 339 7.66 -7.03 -5.75
CA VAL A 339 6.76 -7.21 -4.60
C VAL A 339 5.34 -6.88 -5.01
N ASP A 340 4.40 -7.76 -4.69
CA ASP A 340 2.99 -7.52 -4.92
C ASP A 340 2.43 -6.53 -3.89
N LEU A 341 2.02 -5.36 -4.35
CA LEU A 341 1.34 -4.33 -3.54
C LEU A 341 -0.17 -4.33 -3.76
N GLY A 342 -0.65 -5.18 -4.67
CA GLY A 342 -2.05 -5.22 -5.11
C GLY A 342 -3.04 -5.54 -4.00
N ALA A 343 -4.31 -5.26 -4.27
CA ALA A 343 -5.41 -5.48 -3.33
C ALA A 343 -5.85 -6.95 -3.21
N ALA A 344 -5.29 -7.86 -4.02
CA ALA A 344 -5.64 -9.27 -3.97
C ALA A 344 -5.20 -9.87 -2.62
N SER A 345 -6.17 -10.34 -1.85
CA SER A 345 -5.92 -11.00 -0.57
C SER A 345 -5.17 -12.32 -0.83
N GLY A 346 -4.02 -12.50 -0.23
CA GLY A 346 -3.24 -13.72 -0.31
C GLY A 346 -1.81 -13.51 -0.84
N THR A 347 -1.63 -12.71 -1.88
CA THR A 347 -0.31 -12.45 -2.48
C THR A 347 0.32 -11.13 -2.06
N LYS A 348 -0.43 -10.28 -1.34
CA LYS A 348 0.05 -8.98 -0.87
C LYS A 348 1.32 -9.12 -0.03
N GLY A 349 2.38 -8.45 -0.44
CA GLY A 349 3.69 -8.51 0.19
C GLY A 349 4.56 -9.70 -0.23
N ASP A 350 4.09 -10.56 -1.15
CA ASP A 350 4.89 -11.64 -1.70
C ASP A 350 5.91 -11.15 -2.72
N PHE A 351 6.94 -11.96 -2.89
CA PHE A 351 8.03 -11.68 -3.81
C PHE A 351 7.88 -12.50 -5.10
N PHE A 352 8.13 -11.87 -6.22
CA PHE A 352 8.03 -12.45 -7.56
C PHE A 352 9.26 -12.13 -8.40
N ASN A 353 9.47 -12.88 -9.48
CA ASN A 353 10.56 -12.65 -10.44
C ASN A 353 10.09 -12.02 -11.77
N SER A 354 8.85 -11.63 -11.86
CA SER A 354 8.25 -11.03 -13.07
C SER A 354 7.34 -9.86 -12.76
N ALA A 355 7.30 -8.90 -13.67
CA ALA A 355 6.34 -7.81 -13.65
C ALA A 355 4.90 -8.34 -13.79
N ALA A 356 3.97 -7.73 -13.10
CA ALA A 356 2.53 -7.92 -13.26
C ALA A 356 1.79 -6.72 -12.64
N THR A 357 0.50 -6.58 -12.94
CA THR A 357 -0.35 -5.54 -12.33
C THR A 357 -0.26 -5.59 -10.81
N GLY A 358 0.00 -4.45 -10.18
CA GLY A 358 0.15 -4.34 -8.72
C GLY A 358 1.52 -4.70 -8.18
N ARG A 359 2.47 -5.12 -9.01
CA ARG A 359 3.83 -5.46 -8.59
C ARG A 359 4.80 -4.32 -8.83
N VAL A 360 5.64 -4.05 -7.84
CA VAL A 360 6.69 -3.03 -7.89
C VAL A 360 8.05 -3.68 -7.84
N TYR A 361 8.93 -3.26 -8.73
CA TYR A 361 10.32 -3.69 -8.79
C TYR A 361 11.13 -3.22 -7.59
N LEU A 362 11.99 -4.10 -7.07
CA LEU A 362 13.04 -3.78 -6.11
C LEU A 362 14.41 -3.77 -6.81
N PRO A 363 15.16 -2.66 -6.69
CA PRO A 363 16.51 -2.59 -7.20
C PRO A 363 17.42 -3.69 -6.60
N ARG A 364 18.39 -4.15 -7.38
CA ARG A 364 19.31 -5.25 -6.98
C ARG A 364 20.13 -4.94 -5.73
N GLU A 365 20.35 -3.66 -5.45
CA GLU A 365 21.00 -3.21 -4.21
C GLU A 365 20.08 -3.33 -2.98
N LYS A 366 18.78 -3.53 -3.17
CA LYS A 366 17.80 -3.72 -2.10
C LYS A 366 17.43 -5.19 -1.90
N ALA A 367 17.27 -5.93 -2.99
CA ALA A 367 16.92 -7.33 -2.96
C ALA A 367 17.42 -8.08 -4.20
N LEU A 368 17.81 -9.32 -4.02
CA LEU A 368 18.33 -10.18 -5.07
C LEU A 368 17.90 -11.61 -4.84
N TRP A 369 17.42 -12.30 -5.89
CA TRP A 369 17.25 -13.74 -5.83
C TRP A 369 18.59 -14.44 -5.82
N GLU A 370 18.83 -15.23 -4.79
CA GLU A 370 19.99 -16.11 -4.70
C GLU A 370 19.63 -17.47 -5.30
N ARG A 371 20.59 -18.06 -6.00
CA ARG A 371 20.42 -19.41 -6.50
C ARG A 371 20.42 -20.38 -5.34
N ASP A 372 19.26 -20.94 -5.05
CA ASP A 372 19.18 -22.17 -4.27
C ASP A 372 19.31 -23.35 -5.24
N GLU A 373 20.26 -24.26 -4.99
CA GLU A 373 20.39 -25.52 -5.75
C GLU A 373 19.13 -26.39 -5.60
N TYR A 374 18.25 -26.04 -4.66
CA TYR A 374 17.01 -26.74 -4.33
C TYR A 374 15.73 -26.04 -4.80
N SER A 375 15.84 -24.89 -5.42
CA SER A 375 14.70 -24.18 -6.04
C SER A 375 14.28 -24.91 -7.32
N THR A 376 13.70 -26.08 -7.19
CA THR A 376 13.05 -26.77 -8.31
C THR A 376 11.63 -26.25 -8.44
N SER A 377 11.37 -25.65 -9.52
CA SER A 377 10.19 -25.34 -10.33
C SER A 377 8.75 -25.61 -9.82
N SER A 378 8.51 -25.89 -8.55
CA SER A 378 7.15 -26.12 -8.05
C SER A 378 6.99 -25.91 -6.54
N ASN A 379 7.98 -25.41 -5.84
CA ASN A 379 7.84 -25.17 -4.41
C ASN A 379 7.70 -23.67 -4.19
N ASP A 380 6.69 -23.33 -3.42
CA ASP A 380 6.28 -21.99 -3.06
C ASP A 380 7.32 -21.16 -2.26
N VAL A 381 8.59 -21.58 -2.26
CA VAL A 381 9.65 -21.00 -1.43
C VAL A 381 10.95 -20.80 -2.22
N ALA A 382 11.51 -19.61 -2.13
CA ALA A 382 12.79 -19.25 -2.76
C ALA A 382 13.70 -18.47 -1.79
N VAL A 383 15.01 -18.46 -2.06
CA VAL A 383 15.97 -17.71 -1.24
C VAL A 383 16.12 -16.30 -1.77
N LEU A 384 15.82 -15.34 -0.91
CA LEU A 384 15.98 -13.92 -1.15
C LEU A 384 17.12 -13.36 -0.28
N ARG A 385 18.05 -12.64 -0.90
CA ARG A 385 18.98 -11.76 -0.20
C ARG A 385 18.37 -10.36 -0.13
N VAL A 386 18.35 -9.78 1.06
CA VAL A 386 17.93 -8.42 1.29
C VAL A 386 19.12 -7.60 1.78
N GLU A 387 19.28 -6.42 1.23
CA GLU A 387 20.23 -5.40 1.63
C GLU A 387 19.52 -4.04 1.66
N SER A 388 18.44 -3.94 2.44
CA SER A 388 17.80 -2.65 2.66
C SER A 388 18.78 -1.78 3.43
N GLY A 389 19.40 -0.83 2.75
CA GLY A 389 20.39 0.05 3.35
C GLY A 389 19.84 0.71 4.61
N ARG A 390 20.72 1.05 5.55
CA ARG A 390 20.36 1.86 6.72
C ARG A 390 19.49 3.00 6.25
N ILE A 391 18.31 3.10 6.87
CA ILE A 391 17.46 4.29 6.75
C ILE A 391 18.30 5.43 7.34
N GLY A 392 18.90 6.23 6.44
CA GLY A 392 19.69 7.40 6.81
C GLY A 392 18.79 8.55 7.27
#